data_beaf98ad9bede8280a8318bc47ed2398
#
_entry.id   beaf98ad9bede8280a8318bc47ed2398
#
_cell.length_a   1.000
_cell.length_b   1.000
_cell.length_c   1.000
_cell.angle_alpha   90.00
_cell.angle_beta   90.00
_cell.angle_gamma   90.00
#
_symmetry.space_group_name_H-M   'P 1'
#
loop_
_entity.id
_entity.type
_entity.pdbx_description
1 polymer ?
#
loop_
_entity_poly.entity_id
_entity_poly.type
_entity_poly.pdbx_seq_one_letter_code
_entity_poly.pdbx_strand_id
1 'polypeptide(L)'
;KTYFLDYQMGDMFVRYFMWNFVGRQDDIQLTTDGENGIYLHGGWLSGIDFIDEYFTGPTENLPSEMANNRARNTYFFLPLLLGILGFIYQAGSNWRDFIIVSLLFVMMGIALVVYFNTAPGEPRERDYVYAGAFYAFCIWIGLGAAAIAHLLSSLVATKSHRVQTA
;
A
#
# COMPACT_ATOMS: atom_id res chain seq x y z
N LYS A 1 4.17 -17.98 14.95
CA LYS A 1 4.11 -17.29 13.65
C LYS A 1 4.69 -18.19 12.56
N THR A 2 3.98 -18.30 11.44
CA THR A 2 4.45 -19.07 10.30
C THR A 2 5.50 -18.24 9.55
N TYR A 3 6.76 -18.69 9.55
CA TYR A 3 7.89 -17.93 9.00
C TYR A 3 7.60 -17.31 7.62
N PHE A 4 7.00 -18.08 6.72
CA PHE A 4 6.71 -17.60 5.38
C PHE A 4 5.58 -16.55 5.33
N LEU A 5 4.44 -16.82 6.00
CA LEU A 5 3.27 -15.93 5.89
C LEU A 5 3.41 -14.68 6.76
N ASP A 6 3.81 -14.85 8.02
CA ASP A 6 3.84 -13.70 8.95
C ASP A 6 5.07 -12.83 8.72
N TYR A 7 6.25 -13.46 8.61
CA TYR A 7 7.50 -12.70 8.48
C TYR A 7 7.79 -12.31 7.02
N GLN A 8 7.92 -13.28 6.10
CA GLN A 8 8.34 -12.95 4.75
C GLN A 8 7.27 -12.21 3.94
N MET A 9 6.03 -12.65 4.00
CA MET A 9 4.95 -11.97 3.30
C MET A 9 4.45 -10.74 4.07
N GLY A 10 4.18 -10.88 5.37
CA GLY A 10 3.65 -9.81 6.21
C GLY A 10 4.68 -8.70 6.45
N ASP A 11 5.76 -9.00 7.15
CA ASP A 11 6.72 -7.98 7.58
C ASP A 11 7.63 -7.51 6.44
N MET A 12 8.03 -8.39 5.51
CA MET A 12 8.97 -8.02 4.45
C MET A 12 8.33 -7.49 3.17
N PHE A 13 7.12 -7.89 2.80
CA PHE A 13 6.48 -7.40 1.59
C PHE A 13 5.28 -6.49 1.87
N VAL A 14 4.27 -6.99 2.61
CA VAL A 14 3.02 -6.25 2.83
C VAL A 14 3.29 -4.97 3.63
N ARG A 15 4.13 -5.01 4.66
CA ARG A 15 4.51 -3.82 5.44
C ARG A 15 5.15 -2.75 4.56
N TYR A 16 6.13 -3.10 3.70
CA TYR A 16 6.74 -2.15 2.77
C TYR A 16 5.77 -1.63 1.71
N PHE A 17 4.86 -2.48 1.25
CA PHE A 17 3.79 -2.08 0.36
C PHE A 17 2.87 -1.04 1.03
N MET A 18 2.47 -1.29 2.28
CA MET A 18 1.67 -0.34 3.05
C MET A 18 2.41 0.98 3.33
N TRP A 19 3.72 0.96 3.56
CA TRP A 19 4.53 2.18 3.69
C TRP A 19 4.40 3.11 2.49
N ASN A 20 4.35 2.55 1.30
CA ASN A 20 4.33 3.33 0.06
C ASN A 20 2.92 3.82 -0.32
N PHE A 21 1.88 3.10 0.07
CA PHE A 21 0.52 3.35 -0.43
C PHE A 21 -0.52 3.68 0.65
N VAL A 22 -0.19 3.51 1.93
CA VAL A 22 -1.05 3.88 3.06
C VAL A 22 -0.39 4.91 3.95
N GLY A 23 0.87 4.69 4.33
CA GLY A 23 1.69 5.60 5.10
C GLY A 23 2.67 4.87 6.02
N ARG A 24 3.59 5.61 6.60
CA ARG A 24 4.74 5.11 7.34
C ARG A 24 4.80 5.69 8.74
N GLN A 25 5.08 4.85 9.73
CA GLN A 25 5.23 5.26 11.14
C GLN A 25 6.51 6.05 11.37
N ASP A 26 7.66 5.48 11.00
CA ASP A 26 9.00 6.06 11.13
C ASP A 26 9.99 5.34 10.19
N ASP A 27 11.27 5.72 10.23
CA ASP A 27 12.37 5.14 9.46
C ASP A 27 13.29 4.23 10.30
N ILE A 28 12.84 3.88 11.50
CA ILE A 28 13.56 2.98 12.39
C ILE A 28 13.28 1.53 11.97
N GLN A 29 14.25 0.64 12.23
CA GLN A 29 14.09 -0.76 11.93
C GLN A 29 12.88 -1.36 12.65
N LEU A 30 12.21 -2.31 11.99
CA LEU A 30 11.04 -3.00 12.53
C LEU A 30 11.31 -3.56 13.93
N THR A 31 10.49 -3.12 14.86
CA THR A 31 10.46 -3.62 16.24
C THR A 31 9.01 -3.81 16.66
N THR A 32 8.69 -4.96 17.23
CA THR A 32 7.36 -5.27 17.78
C THR A 32 7.45 -5.55 19.27
N ASP A 33 6.32 -5.48 19.97
CA ASP A 33 6.22 -5.82 21.41
C ASP A 33 6.43 -7.31 21.71
N GLY A 34 6.51 -8.15 20.68
CA GLY A 34 6.76 -9.59 20.79
C GLY A 34 5.57 -10.44 21.23
N GLU A 35 4.63 -9.90 21.99
CA GLU A 35 3.46 -10.63 22.51
C GLU A 35 2.23 -10.45 21.61
N ASN A 36 1.87 -9.22 21.31
CA ASN A 36 0.65 -8.89 20.56
C ASN A 36 0.93 -8.60 19.08
N GLY A 37 2.21 -8.45 18.69
CA GLY A 37 2.62 -8.10 17.33
C GLY A 37 2.39 -6.64 16.99
N ILE A 38 2.24 -5.76 17.99
CA ILE A 38 2.12 -4.31 17.84
C ILE A 38 3.45 -3.75 17.35
N TYR A 39 3.41 -2.90 16.33
CA TYR A 39 4.59 -2.22 15.81
C TYR A 39 5.02 -1.08 16.74
N LEU A 40 6.14 -1.25 17.43
CA LEU A 40 6.78 -0.19 18.20
C LEU A 40 7.50 0.80 17.29
N HIS A 41 8.21 0.30 16.27
CA HIS A 41 8.88 1.06 15.23
C HIS A 41 8.79 0.37 13.89
N GLY A 42 8.94 1.14 12.80
CA GLY A 42 9.00 0.60 11.45
C GLY A 42 7.67 0.03 10.94
N GLY A 43 6.55 0.34 11.59
CA GLY A 43 5.21 -0.03 11.16
C GLY A 43 4.68 0.89 10.06
N TRP A 44 3.49 0.57 9.56
CA TRP A 44 2.73 1.44 8.66
C TRP A 44 1.65 2.21 9.43
N LEU A 45 1.21 3.35 8.89
CA LEU A 45 0.15 4.19 9.45
C LEU A 45 -0.85 4.57 8.38
N SER A 46 -2.12 4.55 8.74
CA SER A 46 -3.20 4.99 7.84
C SER A 46 -3.55 6.47 7.98
N GLY A 47 -3.36 7.04 9.16
CA GLY A 47 -3.86 8.35 9.56
C GLY A 47 -5.27 8.28 10.14
N ILE A 48 -5.81 7.08 10.35
CA ILE A 48 -7.10 6.82 10.97
C ILE A 48 -6.85 6.19 12.34
N ASP A 49 -7.06 6.94 13.41
CA ASP A 49 -6.66 6.57 14.78
C ASP A 49 -7.15 5.18 15.20
N PHE A 50 -8.41 4.85 14.94
CA PHE A 50 -8.98 3.54 15.26
C PHE A 50 -8.22 2.36 14.60
N ILE A 51 -7.70 2.55 13.38
CA ILE A 51 -6.93 1.52 12.66
C ILE A 51 -5.49 1.51 13.20
N ASP A 52 -4.90 2.69 13.34
CA ASP A 52 -3.52 2.84 13.73
C ASP A 52 -3.28 2.33 15.16
N GLU A 53 -4.18 2.61 16.09
CA GLU A 53 -4.11 2.09 17.47
C GLU A 53 -4.08 0.55 17.56
N TYR A 54 -4.76 -0.12 16.65
CA TYR A 54 -4.75 -1.58 16.61
C TYR A 54 -3.37 -2.15 16.23
N PHE A 55 -2.63 -1.47 15.33
CA PHE A 55 -1.35 -1.95 14.82
C PHE A 55 -0.14 -1.34 15.54
N THR A 56 -0.23 -0.10 16.03
CA THR A 56 0.89 0.66 16.60
C THR A 56 0.68 1.04 18.06
N GLY A 57 -0.46 0.69 18.65
CA GLY A 57 -0.84 1.11 20.00
C GLY A 57 -1.31 2.57 20.08
N PRO A 58 -1.60 3.09 21.29
CA PRO A 58 -2.16 4.42 21.48
C PRO A 58 -1.28 5.52 20.90
N THR A 59 -1.87 6.40 20.10
CA THR A 59 -1.18 7.49 19.41
C THR A 59 -1.21 8.83 20.16
N GLU A 60 -1.98 8.95 21.25
CA GLU A 60 -2.25 10.22 21.95
C GLU A 60 -1.03 10.84 22.64
N ASN A 61 -0.04 10.06 23.08
CA ASN A 61 1.11 10.54 23.84
C ASN A 61 2.44 10.03 23.27
N LEU A 62 2.64 10.18 21.97
CA LEU A 62 3.87 9.78 21.32
C LEU A 62 5.06 10.65 21.79
N PRO A 63 6.24 10.04 22.04
CA PRO A 63 7.46 10.79 22.25
C PRO A 63 7.72 11.78 21.11
N SER A 64 8.25 12.95 21.43
CA SER A 64 8.49 14.02 20.45
C SER A 64 9.36 13.59 19.25
N GLU A 65 10.27 12.64 19.46
CA GLU A 65 11.11 12.06 18.41
C GLU A 65 10.30 11.24 17.40
N MET A 66 9.31 10.49 17.87
CA MET A 66 8.43 9.72 16.99
C MET A 66 7.40 10.62 16.30
N ALA A 67 6.79 11.54 17.03
CA ALA A 67 5.79 12.45 16.48
C ALA A 67 6.37 13.38 15.38
N ASN A 68 7.63 13.82 15.53
CA ASN A 68 8.31 14.70 14.59
C ASN A 68 9.27 13.98 13.63
N ASN A 69 9.18 12.65 13.52
CA ASN A 69 10.01 11.89 12.60
C ASN A 69 9.70 12.30 11.15
N ARG A 70 10.75 12.62 10.36
CA ARG A 70 10.62 13.10 8.98
C ARG A 70 10.04 12.06 8.02
N ALA A 71 10.18 10.78 8.33
CA ALA A 71 9.65 9.70 7.53
C ALA A 71 8.17 9.43 7.82
N ARG A 72 7.62 9.98 8.93
CA ARG A 72 6.22 9.81 9.30
C ARG A 72 5.31 10.49 8.29
N ASN A 73 4.44 9.69 7.67
CA ASN A 73 3.44 10.21 6.73
C ASN A 73 2.19 9.32 6.74
N THR A 74 1.08 9.88 6.28
CA THR A 74 -0.20 9.17 6.17
C THR A 74 -0.92 9.60 4.90
N TYR A 75 -1.50 8.63 4.18
CA TYR A 75 -2.21 8.86 2.91
C TYR A 75 -3.67 8.45 2.97
N PHE A 76 -4.20 8.08 4.13
CA PHE A 76 -5.60 7.73 4.34
C PHE A 76 -6.12 6.67 3.37
N PHE A 77 -5.32 5.68 3.05
CA PHE A 77 -5.59 4.64 2.05
C PHE A 77 -5.86 5.16 0.61
N LEU A 78 -5.76 6.46 0.33
CA LEU A 78 -6.13 7.01 -0.98
C LEU A 78 -5.36 6.38 -2.15
N PRO A 79 -4.02 6.26 -2.12
CA PRO A 79 -3.29 5.60 -3.20
C PRO A 79 -3.66 4.12 -3.33
N LEU A 80 -3.85 3.44 -2.21
CA LEU A 80 -4.23 2.02 -2.19
C LEU A 80 -5.60 1.80 -2.85
N LEU A 81 -6.60 2.60 -2.49
CA LEU A 81 -7.95 2.51 -3.05
C LEU A 81 -7.96 2.84 -4.54
N LEU A 82 -7.21 3.86 -4.98
CA LEU A 82 -7.04 4.18 -6.40
C LEU A 82 -6.39 3.02 -7.16
N GLY A 83 -5.36 2.39 -6.59
CA GLY A 83 -4.70 1.24 -7.18
C GLY A 83 -5.63 0.04 -7.32
N ILE A 84 -6.43 -0.27 -6.29
CA ILE A 84 -7.44 -1.34 -6.33
C ILE A 84 -8.50 -1.03 -7.40
N LEU A 85 -8.97 0.21 -7.48
CA LEU A 85 -9.93 0.63 -8.50
C LEU A 85 -9.35 0.44 -9.91
N GLY A 86 -8.09 0.85 -10.12
CA GLY A 86 -7.41 0.68 -11.40
C GLY A 86 -7.17 -0.78 -11.77
N PHE A 87 -6.83 -1.62 -10.79
CA PHE A 87 -6.72 -3.07 -10.96
C PHE A 87 -8.03 -3.66 -11.48
N ILE A 88 -9.16 -3.35 -10.84
CA ILE A 88 -10.50 -3.83 -11.24
C ILE A 88 -10.87 -3.28 -12.63
N TYR A 89 -10.63 -1.99 -12.87
CA TYR A 89 -10.90 -1.35 -14.16
C TYR A 89 -10.12 -2.00 -15.31
N GLN A 90 -8.83 -2.22 -15.14
CA GLN A 90 -8.00 -2.86 -16.15
C GLN A 90 -8.40 -4.32 -16.40
N ALA A 91 -8.71 -5.07 -15.35
CA ALA A 91 -9.18 -6.45 -15.47
C ALA A 91 -10.46 -6.57 -16.31
N GLY A 92 -11.36 -5.59 -16.19
CA GLY A 92 -12.60 -5.54 -16.99
C GLY A 92 -12.44 -4.96 -18.38
N SER A 93 -11.46 -4.07 -18.61
CA SER A 93 -11.29 -3.36 -19.87
C SER A 93 -10.33 -4.04 -20.83
N ASN A 94 -9.17 -4.48 -20.33
CA ASN A 94 -8.12 -5.06 -21.17
C ASN A 94 -7.38 -6.18 -20.42
N TRP A 95 -7.88 -7.40 -20.57
CA TRP A 95 -7.35 -8.57 -19.91
C TRP A 95 -5.89 -8.89 -20.27
N ARG A 96 -5.45 -8.58 -21.49
CA ARG A 96 -4.07 -8.87 -21.94
C ARG A 96 -3.06 -7.98 -21.19
N ASP A 97 -3.30 -6.68 -21.17
CA ASP A 97 -2.42 -5.73 -20.45
C ASP A 97 -2.50 -5.94 -18.94
N PHE A 98 -3.68 -6.32 -18.43
CA PHE A 98 -3.86 -6.69 -17.02
C PHE A 98 -2.95 -7.86 -16.61
N ILE A 99 -2.85 -8.93 -17.42
CA ILE A 99 -1.95 -10.05 -17.14
C ILE A 99 -0.50 -9.58 -17.12
N ILE A 100 -0.07 -8.72 -18.05
CA ILE A 100 1.30 -8.23 -18.12
C ILE A 100 1.67 -7.46 -16.86
N VAL A 101 0.83 -6.50 -16.45
CA VAL A 101 1.08 -5.69 -15.24
C VAL A 101 1.01 -6.56 -13.97
N SER A 102 0.06 -7.49 -13.90
CA SER A 102 -0.07 -8.43 -12.78
C SER A 102 1.13 -9.36 -12.67
N LEU A 103 1.64 -9.86 -13.79
CA LEU A 103 2.84 -10.69 -13.82
C LEU A 103 4.06 -9.89 -13.35
N LEU A 104 4.20 -8.64 -13.80
CA LEU A 104 5.26 -7.74 -13.33
C LEU A 104 5.18 -7.53 -11.80
N PHE A 105 3.99 -7.25 -11.28
CA PHE A 105 3.76 -7.07 -9.85
C PHE A 105 4.14 -8.33 -9.05
N VAL A 106 3.67 -9.50 -9.48
CA VAL A 106 3.93 -10.78 -8.81
C VAL A 106 5.41 -11.15 -8.87
N MET A 107 6.05 -11.01 -10.04
CA MET A 107 7.46 -11.41 -10.23
C MET A 107 8.41 -10.46 -9.48
N MET A 108 8.15 -9.15 -9.50
CA MET A 108 8.99 -8.16 -8.81
C MET A 108 8.60 -7.94 -7.34
N GLY A 109 7.56 -8.58 -6.86
CA GLY A 109 7.12 -8.58 -5.47
C GLY A 109 7.22 -9.96 -4.84
N ILE A 110 6.15 -10.73 -4.95
CA ILE A 110 5.99 -12.02 -4.26
C ILE A 110 7.09 -13.02 -4.63
N ALA A 111 7.47 -13.13 -5.91
CA ALA A 111 8.52 -14.04 -6.33
C ALA A 111 9.89 -13.64 -5.77
N LEU A 112 10.17 -12.33 -5.62
CA LEU A 112 11.40 -11.85 -4.98
C LEU A 112 11.42 -12.16 -3.48
N VAL A 113 10.30 -12.12 -2.78
CA VAL A 113 10.22 -12.57 -1.37
C VAL A 113 10.70 -14.01 -1.24
N VAL A 114 10.21 -14.89 -2.11
CA VAL A 114 10.59 -16.31 -2.13
C VAL A 114 12.07 -16.47 -2.52
N TYR A 115 12.53 -15.72 -3.52
CA TYR A 115 13.91 -15.80 -4.02
C TYR A 115 14.94 -15.35 -2.99
N PHE A 116 14.71 -14.23 -2.32
CA PHE A 116 15.63 -13.68 -1.32
C PHE A 116 15.63 -14.49 -0.03
N ASN A 117 14.49 -15.07 0.34
CA ASN A 117 14.33 -15.85 1.56
C ASN A 117 15.04 -15.21 2.77
N THR A 118 14.77 -13.93 2.99
CA THR A 118 15.47 -13.07 3.97
C THR A 118 15.32 -13.64 5.38
N ALA A 119 16.45 -13.81 6.08
CA ALA A 119 16.47 -14.33 7.45
C ALA A 119 15.97 -13.27 8.45
N PRO A 120 15.26 -13.67 9.53
CA PRO A 120 14.90 -12.75 10.61
C PRO A 120 16.13 -12.15 11.30
N GLY A 121 16.04 -10.85 11.63
CA GLY A 121 17.12 -10.16 12.35
C GLY A 121 18.21 -9.58 11.44
N GLU A 122 18.00 -9.49 10.14
CA GLU A 122 18.90 -8.75 9.27
C GLU A 122 18.92 -7.25 9.66
N PRO A 123 20.11 -6.63 9.72
CA PRO A 123 20.28 -5.30 10.32
C PRO A 123 19.87 -4.14 9.40
N ARG A 124 19.21 -4.39 8.26
CA ARG A 124 18.88 -3.35 7.29
C ARG A 124 17.51 -3.57 6.64
N GLU A 125 16.71 -2.52 6.61
CA GLU A 125 15.48 -2.47 5.84
C GLU A 125 15.78 -2.50 4.32
N ARG A 126 14.98 -3.28 3.57
CA ARG A 126 15.22 -3.58 2.14
C ARG A 126 14.00 -3.31 1.27
N ASP A 127 13.24 -2.27 1.57
CA ASP A 127 12.06 -1.84 0.82
C ASP A 127 12.34 -1.62 -0.68
N TYR A 128 13.53 -1.11 -1.01
CA TYR A 128 13.96 -0.85 -2.40
C TYR A 128 13.99 -2.08 -3.30
N VAL A 129 14.09 -3.28 -2.73
CA VAL A 129 14.08 -4.54 -3.50
C VAL A 129 12.76 -4.73 -4.23
N TYR A 130 11.66 -4.24 -3.67
CA TYR A 130 10.31 -4.38 -4.21
C TYR A 130 9.87 -3.19 -5.07
N ALA A 131 10.79 -2.28 -5.42
CA ALA A 131 10.47 -1.08 -6.21
C ALA A 131 9.78 -1.40 -7.54
N GLY A 132 10.10 -2.53 -8.18
CA GLY A 132 9.45 -2.98 -9.41
C GLY A 132 7.97 -3.33 -9.21
N ALA A 133 7.61 -3.98 -8.09
CA ALA A 133 6.22 -4.25 -7.75
C ALA A 133 5.47 -2.95 -7.43
N PHE A 134 6.10 -2.03 -6.71
CA PHE A 134 5.51 -0.73 -6.40
C PHE A 134 5.28 0.10 -7.65
N TYR A 135 6.22 0.06 -8.61
CA TYR A 135 6.03 0.68 -9.91
C TYR A 135 4.82 0.09 -10.68
N ALA A 136 4.68 -1.24 -10.71
CA ALA A 136 3.53 -1.89 -11.32
C ALA A 136 2.21 -1.45 -10.65
N PHE A 137 2.19 -1.33 -9.33
CA PHE A 137 1.02 -0.83 -8.61
C PHE A 137 0.71 0.64 -8.93
N CYS A 138 1.72 1.49 -9.13
CA CYS A 138 1.52 2.88 -9.56
C CYS A 138 0.83 2.99 -10.94
N ILE A 139 1.02 2.01 -11.84
CA ILE A 139 0.27 1.95 -13.10
C ILE A 139 -1.24 1.82 -12.79
N TRP A 140 -1.62 0.94 -11.86
CA TRP A 140 -3.02 0.81 -11.45
C TRP A 140 -3.56 2.07 -10.77
N ILE A 141 -2.76 2.78 -9.98
CA ILE A 141 -3.17 4.07 -9.40
C ILE A 141 -3.52 5.06 -10.52
N GLY A 142 -2.69 5.16 -11.56
CA GLY A 142 -2.96 6.00 -12.73
C GLY A 142 -4.22 5.60 -13.48
N LEU A 143 -4.43 4.30 -13.69
CA LEU A 143 -5.64 3.77 -14.32
C LEU A 143 -6.89 3.98 -13.46
N GLY A 144 -6.78 3.92 -12.13
CA GLY A 144 -7.87 4.23 -11.21
C GLY A 144 -8.31 5.68 -11.31
N ALA A 145 -7.35 6.60 -11.36
CA ALA A 145 -7.65 8.02 -11.57
C ALA A 145 -8.32 8.26 -12.94
N ALA A 146 -7.84 7.60 -14.00
CA ALA A 146 -8.44 7.67 -15.33
C ALA A 146 -9.87 7.11 -15.33
N ALA A 147 -10.11 5.99 -14.63
CA ALA A 147 -11.45 5.41 -14.49
C ALA A 147 -12.44 6.38 -13.83
N ILE A 148 -12.03 7.07 -12.75
CA ILE A 148 -12.84 8.08 -12.07
C ILE A 148 -13.13 9.24 -13.04
N ALA A 149 -12.14 9.76 -13.76
CA ALA A 149 -12.31 10.84 -14.71
C ALA A 149 -13.31 10.45 -15.82
N HIS A 150 -13.22 9.23 -16.33
CA HIS A 150 -14.16 8.70 -17.33
C HIS A 150 -15.59 8.60 -16.79
N LEU A 151 -15.76 8.09 -15.55
CA LEU A 151 -17.08 8.04 -14.90
C LEU A 151 -17.68 9.43 -14.73
N LEU A 152 -16.90 10.40 -14.24
CA LEU A 152 -17.37 11.77 -14.04
C LEU A 152 -17.78 12.42 -15.37
N SER A 153 -17.00 12.24 -16.44
CA SER A 153 -17.32 12.78 -17.77
C SER A 153 -18.61 12.19 -18.33
N SER A 154 -18.86 10.90 -18.15
CA SER A 154 -20.07 10.22 -18.58
C SER A 154 -21.32 10.72 -17.85
N LEU A 155 -21.20 10.97 -16.53
CA LEU A 155 -22.29 11.53 -15.72
C LEU A 155 -22.66 12.95 -16.14
N VAL A 156 -21.67 13.79 -16.44
CA VAL A 156 -21.88 15.15 -16.93
C VAL A 156 -22.56 15.15 -18.30
N ALA A 157 -22.10 14.30 -19.22
CA ALA A 157 -22.69 14.16 -20.55
C ALA A 157 -24.15 13.71 -20.48
N THR A 158 -24.48 12.75 -19.63
CA THR A 158 -25.84 12.23 -19.42
C THR A 158 -26.78 13.33 -18.86
N LYS A 159 -26.26 14.15 -17.91
CA LYS A 159 -27.04 15.25 -17.33
C LYS A 159 -27.31 16.36 -18.34
N SER A 160 -26.33 16.68 -19.19
CA SER A 160 -26.50 17.68 -20.26
C SER A 160 -27.59 17.26 -21.27
N HIS A 161 -27.61 15.99 -21.66
CA HIS A 161 -28.66 15.47 -22.56
C HIS A 161 -30.08 15.56 -21.98
N ARG A 162 -30.21 15.27 -20.66
CA ARG A 162 -31.52 15.38 -19.99
C ARG A 162 -32.06 16.83 -19.89
N VAL A 163 -31.13 17.79 -19.74
CA VAL A 163 -31.53 19.22 -19.67
C VAL A 163 -31.95 19.77 -21.05
N GLN A 164 -31.43 19.22 -22.15
CA GLN A 164 -31.80 19.64 -23.52
C GLN A 164 -33.13 19.03 -24.00
N THR A 165 -33.62 17.97 -23.35
CA THR A 165 -34.87 17.27 -23.72
C THR A 165 -36.07 17.62 -22.83
N ALA A 166 -35.88 18.47 -21.83
CA ALA A 166 -36.93 19.02 -20.95
C ALA A 166 -37.24 20.46 -21.26
#